data_88e7bf175f6a278b5bf42acacaef4804
#
_entry.id   88e7bf175f6a278b5bf42acacaef4804
#
_cell.length_a   1.000
_cell.length_b   1.000
_cell.length_c   1.000
_cell.angle_alpha   90.00
_cell.angle_beta   90.00
_cell.angle_gamma   90.00
#
_symmetry.space_group_name_H-M   'P 1'
#
loop_
_entity.id
_entity.type
_entity.pdbx_description
1 polymer ?
#
loop_
_entity_poly.entity_id
_entity_poly.type
_entity_poly.pdbx_seq_one_letter_code
_entity_poly.pdbx_strand_id
1 'polypeptide(L)'
;MMKYTLMALAIKESSLGKYIINSKSEDYGLFQANIKTVLKRQKVKDNSYNRSIYAQKLINDVGFATANAIIELVYWRKVHKNNWSRIWSSYNTGWNYNSKRGVDYATKVFDIIKKLKFEYKL
;
A
#
# COMPACT_ATOMS: atom_id res chain seq x y z
N MET A 1 10.35 -2.54 11.74
CA MET A 1 9.25 -1.62 11.35
C MET A 1 8.50 -2.06 10.10
N MET A 2 9.18 -2.68 9.15
CA MET A 2 8.52 -3.16 7.91
C MET A 2 7.35 -4.13 8.20
N LYS A 3 7.54 -5.09 9.09
CA LYS A 3 6.48 -6.03 9.48
C LYS A 3 5.22 -5.32 9.98
N TYR A 4 5.38 -4.38 10.89
CA TYR A 4 4.24 -3.61 11.43
C TYR A 4 3.60 -2.73 10.37
N THR A 5 4.42 -2.15 9.49
CA THR A 5 3.93 -1.34 8.38
C THR A 5 3.04 -2.15 7.46
N LEU A 6 3.47 -3.35 7.05
CA LEU A 6 2.67 -4.21 6.18
C LEU A 6 1.34 -4.60 6.84
N MET A 7 1.37 -4.97 8.11
CA MET A 7 0.14 -5.29 8.85
C MET A 7 -0.80 -4.09 8.92
N ALA A 8 -0.26 -2.92 9.26
CA ALA A 8 -1.05 -1.70 9.36
C ALA A 8 -1.65 -1.27 8.03
N LEU A 9 -0.89 -1.38 6.94
CA LEU A 9 -1.39 -1.07 5.60
C LEU A 9 -2.51 -2.01 5.18
N ALA A 10 -2.38 -3.30 5.43
CA ALA A 10 -3.44 -4.26 5.12
C ALA A 10 -4.73 -3.91 5.88
N ILE A 11 -4.62 -3.54 7.14
CA ILE A 11 -5.77 -3.11 7.95
C ILE A 11 -6.36 -1.81 7.40
N LYS A 12 -5.53 -0.81 7.18
CA LYS A 12 -5.97 0.52 6.73
C LYS A 12 -6.56 0.48 5.33
N GLU A 13 -5.92 -0.23 4.41
CA GLU A 13 -6.30 -0.19 3.00
C GLU A 13 -7.48 -1.09 2.67
N SER A 14 -7.55 -2.28 3.24
CA SER A 14 -8.56 -3.27 2.84
C SER A 14 -9.31 -3.90 4.01
N SER A 15 -9.10 -3.43 5.24
CA SER A 15 -9.65 -4.08 6.44
C SER A 15 -9.29 -5.57 6.49
N LEU A 16 -8.02 -5.88 6.28
CA LEU A 16 -7.45 -7.24 6.22
C LEU A 16 -8.12 -8.09 5.15
N GLY A 17 -8.33 -7.52 3.97
CA GLY A 17 -8.85 -8.23 2.82
C GLY A 17 -10.36 -8.21 2.67
N LYS A 18 -11.07 -7.47 3.52
CA LYS A 18 -12.52 -7.36 3.41
C LYS A 18 -12.94 -6.50 2.20
N TYR A 19 -12.18 -5.47 1.88
CA TYR A 19 -12.48 -4.52 0.81
C TYR A 19 -11.30 -4.46 -0.18
N ILE A 20 -11.17 -5.48 -1.01
CA ILE A 20 -10.00 -5.65 -1.90
C ILE A 20 -10.21 -5.11 -3.31
N ILE A 21 -11.41 -4.64 -3.65
CA ILE A 21 -11.71 -4.10 -4.97
C ILE A 21 -12.21 -2.67 -4.83
N ASN A 22 -11.48 -1.74 -5.43
CA ASN A 22 -11.89 -0.35 -5.56
C ASN A 22 -11.79 0.02 -7.03
N SER A 23 -12.85 -0.26 -7.79
CA SER A 23 -12.86 -0.02 -9.24
C SER A 23 -12.89 1.44 -9.61
N LYS A 24 -13.36 2.32 -8.71
CA LYS A 24 -13.41 3.76 -8.96
C LYS A 24 -12.01 4.38 -9.04
N SER A 25 -11.12 4.03 -8.10
CA SER A 25 -9.73 4.49 -8.10
C SER A 25 -8.79 3.52 -8.80
N GLU A 26 -9.27 2.33 -9.14
CA GLU A 26 -8.49 1.22 -9.70
C GLU A 26 -7.35 0.78 -8.78
N ASP A 27 -7.65 0.68 -7.49
CA ASP A 27 -6.77 0.10 -6.47
C ASP A 27 -7.29 -1.27 -6.08
N TYR A 28 -6.41 -2.27 -6.06
CA TYR A 28 -6.83 -3.66 -5.89
C TYR A 28 -5.95 -4.41 -4.90
N GLY A 29 -6.56 -5.39 -4.24
CA GLY A 29 -5.87 -6.33 -3.38
C GLY A 29 -5.73 -5.88 -1.93
N LEU A 30 -5.06 -6.72 -1.16
CA LEU A 30 -4.88 -6.54 0.28
C LEU A 30 -4.28 -5.19 0.66
N PHE A 31 -3.38 -4.67 -0.16
CA PHE A 31 -2.66 -3.42 0.07
C PHE A 31 -3.13 -2.28 -0.84
N GLN A 32 -4.19 -2.48 -1.61
CA GLN A 32 -4.79 -1.48 -2.51
C GLN A 32 -3.76 -0.85 -3.45
N ALA A 33 -2.99 -1.69 -4.14
CA ALA A 33 -2.03 -1.22 -5.13
C ALA A 33 -2.77 -0.61 -6.35
N ASN A 34 -2.29 0.55 -6.80
CA ASN A 34 -2.85 1.21 -7.98
C ASN A 34 -2.43 0.47 -9.25
N ILE A 35 -3.39 0.18 -10.11
CA ILE A 35 -3.15 -0.65 -11.29
C ILE A 35 -2.14 -0.02 -12.26
N LYS A 36 -2.19 1.30 -12.46
CA LYS A 36 -1.24 1.97 -13.37
C LYS A 36 0.19 1.80 -12.90
N THR A 37 0.42 1.92 -11.59
CA THR A 37 1.74 1.74 -10.99
C THR A 37 2.23 0.31 -11.17
N VAL A 38 1.35 -0.67 -10.98
CA VAL A 38 1.69 -2.08 -11.16
C VAL A 38 2.07 -2.38 -12.60
N LEU A 39 1.29 -1.91 -13.58
CA LEU A 39 1.60 -2.12 -15.00
C LEU A 39 2.95 -1.52 -15.37
N LYS A 40 3.24 -0.32 -14.88
CA LYS A 40 4.51 0.35 -15.12
C LYS A 40 5.68 -0.45 -14.57
N ARG A 41 5.54 -0.97 -13.35
CA ARG A 41 6.55 -1.81 -12.68
C ARG A 41 6.79 -3.11 -13.45
N GLN A 42 5.73 -3.70 -13.97
CA GLN A 42 5.80 -4.93 -14.76
C GLN A 42 6.26 -4.70 -16.20
N LYS A 43 6.41 -3.43 -16.60
CA LYS A 43 6.85 -3.06 -17.96
C LYS A 43 5.94 -3.63 -19.06
N VAL A 44 4.64 -3.61 -18.81
CA VAL A 44 3.61 -4.03 -19.77
C VAL A 44 2.79 -2.84 -20.21
N LYS A 45 2.16 -2.97 -21.38
CA LYS A 45 1.33 -1.92 -21.97
C LYS A 45 0.09 -1.69 -21.10
N ASP A 46 -0.29 -0.41 -20.94
CA ASP A 46 -1.52 -0.05 -20.24
C ASP A 46 -2.69 -0.18 -21.21
N ASN A 47 -3.42 -1.28 -21.10
CA ASN A 47 -4.64 -1.55 -21.85
C ASN A 47 -5.61 -2.36 -20.97
N SER A 48 -6.84 -2.48 -21.44
CA SER A 48 -7.90 -3.15 -20.68
C SER A 48 -7.56 -4.59 -20.31
N TYR A 49 -6.93 -5.31 -21.22
CA TYR A 49 -6.54 -6.70 -21.01
C TYR A 49 -5.51 -6.81 -19.86
N ASN A 50 -4.43 -6.04 -19.92
CA ASN A 50 -3.39 -6.07 -18.89
C ASN A 50 -3.92 -5.54 -17.55
N ARG A 51 -4.76 -4.50 -17.54
CA ARG A 51 -5.39 -4.02 -16.31
C ARG A 51 -6.20 -5.14 -15.64
N SER A 52 -6.98 -5.88 -16.41
CA SER A 52 -7.78 -6.98 -15.88
C SER A 52 -6.90 -8.10 -15.31
N ILE A 53 -5.88 -8.52 -16.05
CA ILE A 53 -4.97 -9.60 -15.63
C ILE A 53 -4.27 -9.23 -14.30
N TYR A 54 -3.69 -8.05 -14.21
CA TYR A 54 -2.93 -7.66 -13.02
C TYR A 54 -3.84 -7.27 -11.85
N ALA A 55 -5.04 -6.74 -12.10
CA ALA A 55 -6.02 -6.56 -11.04
C ALA A 55 -6.40 -7.88 -10.40
N GLN A 56 -6.65 -8.92 -11.21
CA GLN A 56 -6.96 -10.25 -10.70
C GLN A 56 -5.80 -10.85 -9.91
N LYS A 57 -4.56 -10.64 -10.35
CA LYS A 57 -3.38 -11.07 -9.59
C LYS A 57 -3.30 -10.38 -8.22
N LEU A 58 -3.53 -9.08 -8.18
CA LEU A 58 -3.53 -8.33 -6.92
C LEU A 58 -4.62 -8.80 -5.96
N ILE A 59 -5.78 -9.19 -6.49
CA ILE A 59 -6.91 -9.65 -5.69
C ILE A 59 -6.70 -11.08 -5.19
N ASN A 60 -6.21 -11.96 -6.05
CA ASN A 60 -6.21 -13.40 -5.81
C ASN A 60 -4.87 -13.98 -5.35
N ASP A 61 -3.77 -13.26 -5.55
CA ASP A 61 -2.43 -13.72 -5.20
C ASP A 61 -1.84 -12.82 -4.11
N VAL A 62 -1.92 -13.27 -2.86
CA VAL A 62 -1.41 -12.53 -1.71
C VAL A 62 0.09 -12.29 -1.82
N GLY A 63 0.83 -13.27 -2.35
CA GLY A 63 2.28 -13.11 -2.56
C GLY A 63 2.60 -12.00 -3.54
N PHE A 64 1.87 -11.92 -4.64
CA PHE A 64 2.04 -10.86 -5.63
C PHE A 64 1.68 -9.49 -5.04
N ALA A 65 0.55 -9.40 -4.33
CA ALA A 65 0.12 -8.16 -3.67
C ALA A 65 1.14 -7.68 -2.64
N THR A 66 1.65 -8.60 -1.82
CA THR A 66 2.65 -8.32 -0.80
C THR A 66 3.97 -7.85 -1.42
N ALA A 67 4.43 -8.52 -2.47
CA ALA A 67 5.66 -8.13 -3.17
C ALA A 67 5.56 -6.70 -3.72
N ASN A 68 4.42 -6.34 -4.32
CA ASN A 68 4.21 -4.99 -4.84
C ASN A 68 4.23 -3.95 -3.71
N ALA A 69 3.60 -4.24 -2.57
CA ALA A 69 3.61 -3.34 -1.42
C ALA A 69 5.03 -3.14 -0.88
N ILE A 70 5.81 -4.21 -0.76
CA ILE A 70 7.19 -4.14 -0.29
C ILE A 70 8.06 -3.30 -1.24
N ILE A 71 7.93 -3.50 -2.54
CA ILE A 71 8.70 -2.74 -3.52
C ILE A 71 8.39 -1.25 -3.41
N GLU A 72 7.12 -0.89 -3.25
CA GLU A 72 6.69 0.49 -3.05
C GLU A 72 7.31 1.08 -1.78
N LEU A 73 7.23 0.37 -0.68
CA LEU A 73 7.78 0.81 0.61
C LEU A 73 9.31 0.93 0.57
N VAL A 74 9.99 0.01 -0.09
CA VAL A 74 11.45 0.07 -0.25
C VAL A 74 11.86 1.30 -1.05
N TYR A 75 11.11 1.62 -2.11
CA TYR A 75 11.34 2.84 -2.87
C TYR A 75 11.27 4.08 -1.98
N TRP A 76 10.19 4.23 -1.20
CA TRP A 76 10.02 5.40 -0.32
C TRP A 76 11.02 5.42 0.83
N ARG A 77 11.46 4.25 1.29
CA ARG A 77 12.52 4.17 2.30
C ARG A 77 13.85 4.68 1.76
N LYS A 78 14.15 4.43 0.50
CA LYS A 78 15.34 5.01 -0.14
C LYS A 78 15.26 6.52 -0.22
N VAL A 79 14.07 7.06 -0.47
CA VAL A 79 13.84 8.52 -0.54
C VAL A 79 13.91 9.16 0.83
N HIS A 80 13.22 8.62 1.82
CA HIS A 80 13.00 9.24 3.13
C HIS A 80 13.88 8.68 4.25
N LYS A 81 14.73 7.71 3.94
CA LYS A 81 15.59 7.01 4.93
C LYS A 81 14.75 6.35 6.01
N ASN A 82 14.99 6.68 7.28
CA ASN A 82 14.26 6.09 8.41
C ASN A 82 13.06 6.95 8.87
N ASN A 83 12.66 7.91 8.07
CA ASN A 83 11.47 8.71 8.39
C ASN A 83 10.21 7.95 7.98
N TRP A 84 9.75 7.06 8.84
CA TRP A 84 8.61 6.20 8.55
C TRP A 84 7.31 6.97 8.36
N SER A 85 7.14 8.09 9.06
CA SER A 85 5.95 8.93 8.86
C SER A 85 5.85 9.41 7.40
N ARG A 86 6.95 9.86 6.81
CA ARG A 86 6.98 10.24 5.39
C ARG A 86 6.82 9.06 4.46
N ILE A 87 7.37 7.90 4.81
CA ILE A 87 7.19 6.67 4.05
C ILE A 87 5.72 6.29 3.99
N TRP A 88 5.03 6.28 5.13
CA TRP A 88 3.59 5.98 5.17
C TRP A 88 2.77 7.00 4.39
N SER A 89 3.05 8.28 4.59
CA SER A 89 2.39 9.35 3.86
C SER A 89 2.56 9.17 2.35
N SER A 90 3.79 8.90 1.90
CA SER A 90 4.11 8.73 0.48
C SER A 90 3.45 7.49 -0.12
N TYR A 91 3.26 6.44 0.65
CA TYR A 91 2.54 5.25 0.19
C TYR A 91 1.13 5.63 -0.31
N ASN A 92 0.48 6.58 0.36
CA ASN A 92 -0.85 7.04 -0.02
C ASN A 92 -0.83 8.17 -1.05
N THR A 93 0.05 9.15 -0.89
CA THR A 93 0.01 10.40 -1.67
C THR A 93 1.20 10.63 -2.59
N GLY A 94 2.14 9.68 -2.64
CA GLY A 94 3.35 9.84 -3.46
C GLY A 94 4.18 11.04 -2.99
N TRP A 95 4.56 11.89 -3.94
CA TRP A 95 5.39 13.07 -3.64
C TRP A 95 4.65 14.16 -2.88
N ASN A 96 3.30 14.07 -2.76
CA ASN A 96 2.49 15.00 -1.95
C ASN A 96 2.45 14.59 -0.48
N TYR A 97 3.52 14.05 0.05
CA TYR A 97 3.57 13.48 1.39
C TYR A 97 3.43 14.50 2.52
N ASN A 98 3.67 15.79 2.24
CA ASN A 98 3.46 16.87 3.22
C ASN A 98 2.04 17.44 3.19
N SER A 99 1.17 16.91 2.33
CA SER A 99 -0.23 17.34 2.28
C SER A 99 -0.98 16.91 3.56
N LYS A 100 -2.09 17.60 3.83
CA LYS A 100 -2.96 17.21 4.96
C LYS A 100 -3.41 15.76 4.85
N ARG A 101 -3.79 15.33 3.65
CA ARG A 101 -4.21 13.95 3.38
C ARG A 101 -3.10 12.94 3.71
N GLY A 102 -1.88 13.22 3.27
CA GLY A 102 -0.74 12.35 3.53
C GLY A 102 -0.38 12.27 5.01
N VAL A 103 -0.35 13.42 5.69
CA VAL A 103 -0.07 13.48 7.12
C VAL A 103 -1.15 12.76 7.94
N ASP A 104 -2.42 12.96 7.60
CA ASP A 104 -3.53 12.27 8.27
C ASP A 104 -3.43 10.75 8.07
N TYR A 105 -3.08 10.31 6.87
CA TYR A 105 -2.86 8.90 6.58
C TYR A 105 -1.75 8.31 7.45
N ALA A 106 -0.61 8.98 7.52
CA ALA A 106 0.52 8.53 8.32
C ALA A 106 0.16 8.44 9.82
N THR A 107 -0.63 9.38 10.32
CA THR A 107 -1.11 9.36 11.70
C THR A 107 -1.97 8.14 11.96
N LYS A 108 -2.86 7.80 11.04
CA LYS A 108 -3.72 6.60 11.18
C LYS A 108 -2.90 5.32 11.15
N VAL A 109 -1.90 5.23 10.27
CA VAL A 109 -1.00 4.09 10.24
C VAL A 109 -0.26 3.95 11.56
N PHE A 110 0.27 5.05 12.09
CA PHE A 110 0.95 5.06 13.37
C PHE A 110 0.06 4.57 14.51
N ASP A 111 -1.20 5.02 14.56
CA ASP A 111 -2.16 4.58 15.58
C ASP A 111 -2.44 3.09 15.49
N ILE A 112 -2.56 2.54 14.29
CA ILE A 112 -2.74 1.09 14.09
C ILE A 112 -1.50 0.33 14.59
N ILE A 113 -0.30 0.81 14.27
CA ILE A 113 0.95 0.18 14.72
C ILE A 113 1.05 0.17 16.24
N LYS A 114 0.68 1.26 16.89
CA LYS A 114 0.64 1.31 18.37
C LYS A 114 -0.29 0.23 18.93
N LYS A 115 -1.47 0.07 18.36
CA LYS A 115 -2.41 -0.99 18.79
C LYS A 115 -1.82 -2.36 18.59
N LEU A 116 -1.19 -2.61 17.42
CA LEU A 116 -0.56 -3.90 17.14
C LEU A 116 0.52 -4.25 18.17
N LYS A 117 1.35 -3.27 18.54
CA LYS A 117 2.44 -3.49 19.49
C LYS A 117 1.96 -3.61 20.94
N PHE A 118 1.08 -2.71 21.38
CA PHE A 118 0.78 -2.55 22.80
C PHE A 118 -0.51 -3.24 23.25
N GLU A 119 -1.53 -3.32 22.39
CA GLU A 119 -2.77 -4.03 22.71
C GLU A 119 -2.69 -5.50 22.35
N TYR A 120 -2.24 -5.81 21.13
CA TYR A 120 -2.17 -7.18 20.63
C TYR A 120 -0.82 -7.85 20.84
N LYS A 121 0.21 -7.09 21.22
CA LYS A 121 1.56 -7.58 21.50
C LYS A 121 2.18 -8.40 20.37
N LEU A 122 1.93 -7.96 19.15
CA LEU A 122 2.45 -8.63 17.94
C LEU A 122 3.88 -8.21 17.56
#